data_2186e2586d81f6d5da35b21289f00f87
#
_entry.id   2186e2586d81f6d5da35b21289f00f87
#
_cell.length_a   1.000
_cell.length_b   1.000
_cell.length_c   1.000
_cell.angle_alpha   90.00
_cell.angle_beta   90.00
_cell.angle_gamma   90.00
#
_symmetry.space_group_name_H-M   'P 1'
#
loop_
_entity.id
_entity.type
_entity.pdbx_description
1 polymer ?
#
loop_
_entity_poly.entity_id
_entity_poly.type
_entity_poly.pdbx_seq_one_letter_code
_entity_poly.pdbx_strand_id
1 'polypeptide(L)'
;LNTAHLFNPAFSGLDGKTEITVLNRRQWTDIQGAPETQFMAFNGNREDLKFGYSGYAFNDVTDIVSRAGFYGSYAWHVKFTDQNSLSLGLGAGYVNNTINVGGIRVQDDLDPVLFSALNRGKFDLNFGFNLKFGDFSFGAAVPNILAPKVDFSDNYVISPFQYQYMRHYVVNTQYDVNLQKGLMTLSPFVTVRANEVTIPQVDAGLMFNHKEYFFIGAAYRSSYAVTANTGVHLTENITMGYAYDFSLNTYGFALGNSHEFMLRYSFGESKKDKRLENELKKLKDRQRRQSGDLEDLLNDRLDEFKDEISAQQKELFDAEKENLKGELSEAASQAASEAAANAVNTNSSMNSGTAVGNAGMNNGSNNQGVANPNVTYPQTPQGGSVKSNIKGYDPNQYAGNVQAGSRGYYVTAGVFGSVTNANKLQARLSKQGVASDVFQDPGNNMYYVFLLKFSNYESAKQAQTSGFNGQYGGKLWIKAL
;
A
#
# COMPACT_ATOMS: atom_id res chain seq x y z
N LEU A 1 7.24 -15.33 5.76
CA LEU A 1 7.11 -13.89 6.01
C LEU A 1 6.26 -13.65 7.25
N ASN A 2 6.42 -12.51 7.91
CA ASN A 2 5.87 -12.24 9.25
C ASN A 2 4.34 -12.06 9.25
N THR A 3 3.61 -13.17 9.23
CA THR A 3 2.14 -13.26 9.22
C THR A 3 1.65 -14.24 10.30
N ALA A 4 2.20 -14.13 11.51
CA ALA A 4 1.93 -15.06 12.61
C ALA A 4 0.43 -15.16 12.95
N HIS A 5 -0.36 -14.11 12.76
CA HIS A 5 -1.80 -14.09 13.01
C HIS A 5 -2.61 -15.03 12.09
N LEU A 6 -2.04 -15.47 10.94
CA LEU A 6 -2.70 -16.46 10.07
C LEU A 6 -2.72 -17.85 10.69
N PHE A 7 -1.75 -18.18 11.56
CA PHE A 7 -1.62 -19.49 12.19
C PHE A 7 -2.02 -19.49 13.66
N ASN A 8 -1.84 -18.37 14.35
CA ASN A 8 -2.18 -18.21 15.75
C ASN A 8 -3.01 -16.96 15.99
N PRO A 9 -4.31 -17.08 16.27
CA PRO A 9 -5.20 -15.94 16.45
C PRO A 9 -4.80 -15.01 17.61
N ALA A 10 -3.97 -15.47 18.56
CA ALA A 10 -3.46 -14.63 19.66
C ALA A 10 -2.54 -13.49 19.20
N PHE A 11 -2.00 -13.56 17.99
CA PHE A 11 -1.21 -12.48 17.39
C PHE A 11 -2.07 -11.40 16.72
N SER A 12 -3.40 -11.54 16.68
CA SER A 12 -4.29 -10.53 16.10
C SER A 12 -4.11 -9.20 16.82
N GLY A 13 -3.74 -8.15 16.07
CA GLY A 13 -3.55 -6.79 16.56
C GLY A 13 -2.38 -6.58 17.54
N LEU A 14 -1.50 -7.56 17.72
CA LEU A 14 -0.42 -7.49 18.72
C LEU A 14 0.61 -6.39 18.40
N ASP A 15 0.85 -6.10 17.12
CA ASP A 15 1.82 -5.11 16.65
C ASP A 15 1.34 -3.65 16.82
N GLY A 16 0.08 -3.47 17.18
CA GLY A 16 -0.52 -2.14 17.44
C GLY A 16 -0.76 -1.29 16.20
N LYS A 17 -0.50 -1.82 15.01
CA LYS A 17 -0.81 -1.20 13.72
C LYS A 17 -1.99 -1.91 13.06
N THR A 18 -2.74 -1.15 12.28
CA THR A 18 -3.73 -1.75 11.37
C THR A 18 -3.08 -2.00 10.03
N GLU A 19 -3.13 -3.22 9.53
CA GLU A 19 -2.42 -3.64 8.32
C GLU A 19 -3.31 -4.44 7.39
N ILE A 20 -3.14 -4.24 6.09
CA ILE A 20 -3.61 -5.15 5.05
C ILE A 20 -2.40 -5.79 4.39
N THR A 21 -2.41 -7.10 4.29
CA THR A 21 -1.34 -7.88 3.65
C THR A 21 -1.92 -8.72 2.53
N VAL A 22 -1.33 -8.64 1.36
CA VAL A 22 -1.60 -9.54 0.24
C VAL A 22 -0.36 -10.42 0.04
N LEU A 23 -0.59 -11.72 -0.08
CA LEU A 23 0.48 -12.71 -0.22
C LEU A 23 0.10 -13.68 -1.33
N ASN A 24 1.06 -13.97 -2.21
CA ASN A 24 0.98 -15.05 -3.20
C ASN A 24 2.15 -16.00 -2.98
N ARG A 25 1.84 -17.28 -2.82
CA ARG A 25 2.82 -18.36 -2.69
C ARG A 25 2.63 -19.37 -3.79
N ARG A 26 3.68 -19.64 -4.54
CA ARG A 26 3.71 -20.71 -5.54
C ARG A 26 4.76 -21.73 -5.14
N GLN A 27 4.34 -22.97 -4.92
CA GLN A 27 5.21 -24.05 -4.52
C GLN A 27 5.56 -24.92 -5.73
N TRP A 28 6.73 -25.55 -5.72
CA TRP A 28 7.14 -26.59 -6.67
C TRP A 28 6.95 -26.18 -8.13
N THR A 29 7.65 -25.11 -8.52
CA THR A 29 7.42 -24.42 -9.80
C THR A 29 7.69 -25.23 -11.05
N ASP A 30 8.33 -26.39 -10.93
CA ASP A 30 8.73 -27.22 -12.07
C ASP A 30 7.69 -28.28 -12.44
N ILE A 31 6.57 -28.35 -11.69
CA ILE A 31 5.47 -29.27 -12.01
C ILE A 31 4.19 -28.51 -12.39
N GLN A 32 3.44 -29.12 -13.33
CA GLN A 32 2.13 -28.60 -13.69
C GLN A 32 1.11 -28.92 -12.59
N GLY A 33 0.20 -27.98 -12.30
CA GLY A 33 -0.78 -28.14 -11.21
C GLY A 33 -0.18 -27.98 -9.81
N ALA A 34 1.03 -27.43 -9.70
CA ALA A 34 1.68 -27.14 -8.42
C ALA A 34 0.80 -26.26 -7.51
N PRO A 35 0.90 -26.40 -6.19
CA PRO A 35 0.11 -25.61 -5.25
C PRO A 35 0.37 -24.11 -5.41
N GLU A 36 -0.71 -23.34 -5.58
CA GLU A 36 -0.68 -21.88 -5.58
C GLU A 36 -1.67 -21.38 -4.53
N THR A 37 -1.16 -20.62 -3.58
CA THR A 37 -1.95 -20.08 -2.47
C THR A 37 -1.90 -18.55 -2.50
N GLN A 38 -3.06 -17.94 -2.49
CA GLN A 38 -3.26 -16.50 -2.42
C GLN A 38 -3.95 -16.15 -1.10
N PHE A 39 -3.41 -15.16 -0.40
CA PHE A 39 -3.99 -14.63 0.83
C PHE A 39 -4.22 -13.12 0.71
N MET A 40 -5.32 -12.68 1.28
CA MET A 40 -5.55 -11.28 1.63
C MET A 40 -5.92 -11.25 3.12
N ALA A 41 -5.08 -10.63 3.92
CA ALA A 41 -5.25 -10.58 5.36
C ALA A 41 -5.36 -9.13 5.85
N PHE A 42 -6.19 -8.94 6.85
CA PHE A 42 -6.34 -7.71 7.62
C PHE A 42 -5.99 -8.01 9.08
N ASN A 43 -5.20 -7.13 9.70
CA ASN A 43 -4.82 -7.24 11.10
C ASN A 43 -4.89 -5.87 11.74
N GLY A 44 -5.48 -5.74 12.92
CA GLY A 44 -5.62 -4.45 13.56
C GLY A 44 -5.88 -4.54 15.07
N ASN A 45 -5.64 -3.41 15.73
CA ASN A 45 -5.86 -3.24 17.15
C ASN A 45 -6.53 -1.89 17.40
N ARG A 46 -7.50 -1.86 18.31
CA ARG A 46 -8.04 -0.62 18.86
C ARG A 46 -7.43 -0.41 20.25
N GLU A 47 -6.61 0.64 20.37
CA GLU A 47 -5.79 0.93 21.56
C GLU A 47 -6.57 0.97 22.87
N ASP A 48 -7.81 1.45 22.82
CA ASP A 48 -8.65 1.66 24.02
C ASP A 48 -9.21 0.36 24.61
N LEU A 49 -9.24 -0.73 23.86
CA LEU A 49 -10.00 -1.91 24.23
C LEU A 49 -9.15 -3.10 24.68
N LYS A 50 -7.82 -3.06 24.61
CA LYS A 50 -6.93 -4.19 24.91
C LYS A 50 -7.23 -5.43 24.04
N PHE A 51 -7.86 -5.21 22.89
CA PHE A 51 -8.30 -6.25 21.97
C PHE A 51 -7.68 -6.08 20.60
N GLY A 52 -7.32 -7.20 20.01
CA GLY A 52 -6.92 -7.28 18.62
C GLY A 52 -7.96 -8.03 17.79
N TYR A 53 -8.01 -7.72 16.52
CA TYR A 53 -8.85 -8.41 15.55
C TYR A 53 -8.07 -8.64 14.27
N SER A 54 -8.32 -9.77 13.63
CA SER A 54 -7.78 -10.05 12.31
C SER A 54 -8.79 -10.80 11.47
N GLY A 55 -8.61 -10.76 10.16
CA GLY A 55 -9.36 -11.57 9.24
C GLY A 55 -8.52 -11.86 8.03
N TYR A 56 -8.75 -13.00 7.41
CA TYR A 56 -8.12 -13.30 6.14
C TYR A 56 -9.05 -14.10 5.24
N ALA A 57 -8.91 -13.87 3.94
CA ALA A 57 -9.46 -14.68 2.88
C ALA A 57 -8.32 -15.36 2.14
N PHE A 58 -8.54 -16.57 1.69
CA PHE A 58 -7.54 -17.31 0.93
C PHE A 58 -8.17 -18.09 -0.21
N ASN A 59 -7.35 -18.34 -1.23
CA ASN A 59 -7.63 -19.26 -2.31
C ASN A 59 -6.38 -20.13 -2.52
N ASP A 60 -6.54 -21.43 -2.35
CA ASP A 60 -5.50 -22.44 -2.45
C ASP A 60 -5.89 -23.44 -3.54
N VAL A 61 -5.13 -23.48 -4.61
CA VAL A 61 -5.39 -24.34 -5.77
C VAL A 61 -4.23 -25.30 -5.93
N THR A 62 -4.55 -26.58 -5.96
CA THR A 62 -3.60 -27.65 -6.20
C THR A 62 -4.19 -28.60 -7.23
N ASP A 63 -3.73 -28.52 -8.45
CA ASP A 63 -4.22 -29.28 -9.60
C ASP A 63 -5.76 -29.15 -9.74
N ILE A 64 -6.49 -30.23 -9.55
CA ILE A 64 -7.96 -30.26 -9.63
C ILE A 64 -8.66 -29.81 -8.34
N VAL A 65 -7.94 -29.69 -7.23
CA VAL A 65 -8.52 -29.33 -5.93
C VAL A 65 -8.36 -27.85 -5.66
N SER A 66 -9.45 -27.16 -5.38
CA SER A 66 -9.45 -25.76 -4.96
C SER A 66 -10.12 -25.62 -3.60
N ARG A 67 -9.48 -24.82 -2.73
CA ARG A 67 -9.99 -24.48 -1.40
C ARG A 67 -10.00 -22.96 -1.28
N ALA A 68 -11.19 -22.40 -1.14
CA ALA A 68 -11.33 -20.97 -0.90
C ALA A 68 -12.07 -20.75 0.41
N GLY A 69 -11.61 -19.82 1.22
CA GLY A 69 -12.23 -19.59 2.52
C GLY A 69 -11.89 -18.25 3.12
N PHE A 70 -12.50 -17.98 4.26
CA PHE A 70 -12.22 -16.82 5.07
C PHE A 70 -12.26 -17.19 6.55
N TYR A 71 -11.45 -16.51 7.34
CA TYR A 71 -11.41 -16.59 8.80
C TYR A 71 -11.47 -15.18 9.39
N GLY A 72 -12.19 -15.05 10.50
CA GLY A 72 -12.14 -13.89 11.38
C GLY A 72 -11.62 -14.32 12.75
N SER A 73 -10.76 -13.52 13.36
CA SER A 73 -10.14 -13.81 14.64
C SER A 73 -10.19 -12.61 15.57
N TYR A 74 -10.27 -12.91 16.84
CA TYR A 74 -10.31 -11.96 17.94
C TYR A 74 -9.31 -12.38 19.00
N ALA A 75 -8.52 -11.43 19.51
CA ALA A 75 -7.55 -11.65 20.56
C ALA A 75 -7.75 -10.70 21.74
N TRP A 76 -7.61 -11.24 22.93
CA TRP A 76 -7.60 -10.48 24.18
C TRP A 76 -6.18 -10.40 24.70
N HIS A 77 -5.68 -9.16 24.92
CA HIS A 77 -4.31 -8.90 25.38
C HIS A 77 -4.34 -8.41 26.83
N VAL A 78 -3.88 -9.27 27.74
CA VAL A 78 -3.74 -8.98 29.17
C VAL A 78 -2.31 -8.55 29.44
N LYS A 79 -2.06 -7.32 29.85
CA LYS A 79 -0.76 -6.81 30.26
C LYS A 79 -0.60 -6.98 31.76
N PHE A 80 0.42 -7.70 32.18
CA PHE A 80 0.81 -7.81 33.60
C PHE A 80 1.74 -6.65 34.00
N THR A 81 2.66 -6.33 33.10
CA THR A 81 3.59 -5.19 33.20
C THR A 81 3.74 -4.55 31.81
N ASP A 82 4.52 -3.48 31.69
CA ASP A 82 4.82 -2.87 30.38
C ASP A 82 5.56 -3.81 29.43
N GLN A 83 6.23 -4.83 29.97
CA GLN A 83 7.03 -5.78 29.21
C GLN A 83 6.44 -7.20 29.15
N ASN A 84 5.49 -7.53 30.04
CA ASN A 84 4.96 -8.88 30.14
C ASN A 84 3.46 -8.89 29.82
N SER A 85 3.05 -9.79 28.94
CA SER A 85 1.65 -9.90 28.54
C SER A 85 1.27 -11.31 28.15
N LEU A 86 -0.01 -11.63 28.30
CA LEU A 86 -0.67 -12.82 27.78
C LEU A 86 -1.69 -12.38 26.76
N SER A 87 -1.66 -13.01 25.59
CA SER A 87 -2.67 -12.87 24.55
C SER A 87 -3.38 -14.19 24.36
N LEU A 88 -4.71 -14.16 24.36
CA LEU A 88 -5.58 -15.28 24.07
C LEU A 88 -6.36 -14.99 22.80
N GLY A 89 -6.35 -15.89 21.84
CA GLY A 89 -7.00 -15.69 20.54
C GLY A 89 -7.97 -16.80 20.19
N LEU A 90 -9.09 -16.43 19.59
CA LEU A 90 -10.08 -17.33 19.03
C LEU A 90 -10.40 -16.88 17.61
N GLY A 91 -10.44 -17.84 16.69
CA GLY A 91 -10.81 -17.60 15.30
C GLY A 91 -11.91 -18.56 14.84
N ALA A 92 -12.73 -18.11 13.90
CA ALA A 92 -13.75 -18.92 13.24
C ALA A 92 -13.70 -18.64 11.75
N GLY A 93 -13.94 -19.66 10.95
CA GLY A 93 -13.90 -19.56 9.51
C GLY A 93 -14.81 -20.54 8.78
N TYR A 94 -14.96 -20.24 7.49
CA TYR A 94 -15.69 -21.08 6.55
C TYR A 94 -14.81 -21.34 5.34
N VAL A 95 -14.67 -22.61 4.98
CA VAL A 95 -13.85 -23.05 3.85
C VAL A 95 -14.71 -23.86 2.89
N ASN A 96 -14.71 -23.45 1.66
CA ASN A 96 -15.32 -24.13 0.55
C ASN A 96 -14.28 -24.98 -0.18
N ASN A 97 -14.58 -26.25 -0.39
CA ASN A 97 -13.73 -27.22 -1.06
C ASN A 97 -14.38 -27.61 -2.37
N THR A 98 -13.66 -27.47 -3.46
CA THR A 98 -14.17 -27.73 -4.82
C THR A 98 -13.20 -28.65 -5.55
N ILE A 99 -13.74 -29.64 -6.25
CA ILE A 99 -12.98 -30.45 -7.20
C ILE A 99 -13.38 -30.00 -8.62
N ASN A 100 -12.39 -29.57 -9.38
CA ASN A 100 -12.58 -29.14 -10.77
C ASN A 100 -12.57 -30.37 -11.70
N VAL A 101 -13.73 -30.84 -12.03
CA VAL A 101 -13.90 -32.02 -12.89
C VAL A 101 -13.42 -31.79 -14.33
N GLY A 102 -13.38 -30.54 -14.82
CA GLY A 102 -12.90 -30.22 -16.18
C GLY A 102 -11.40 -30.48 -16.38
N GLY A 103 -10.63 -30.69 -15.31
CA GLY A 103 -9.22 -31.09 -15.36
C GLY A 103 -9.01 -32.61 -15.30
N ILE A 104 -10.04 -33.37 -14.99
CA ILE A 104 -9.94 -34.84 -14.81
C ILE A 104 -9.95 -35.52 -16.18
N ARG A 105 -8.97 -36.39 -16.43
CA ARG A 105 -8.98 -37.29 -17.59
C ARG A 105 -9.73 -38.55 -17.21
N VAL A 106 -10.87 -38.80 -17.82
CA VAL A 106 -11.72 -39.98 -17.61
C VAL A 106 -11.61 -40.94 -18.77
N GLN A 107 -11.86 -42.22 -18.53
CA GLN A 107 -12.00 -43.22 -19.57
C GLN A 107 -13.42 -43.22 -20.19
N ASP A 108 -14.39 -42.76 -19.42
CA ASP A 108 -15.80 -42.67 -19.84
C ASP A 108 -16.32 -41.27 -19.55
N ASP A 109 -16.67 -40.53 -20.60
CA ASP A 109 -17.22 -39.17 -20.52
C ASP A 109 -18.62 -39.13 -19.90
N LEU A 110 -19.29 -40.28 -19.73
CA LEU A 110 -20.58 -40.44 -19.12
C LEU A 110 -20.50 -40.84 -17.63
N ASP A 111 -19.33 -40.86 -17.02
CA ASP A 111 -19.18 -41.16 -15.61
C ASP A 111 -20.01 -40.21 -14.75
N PRO A 112 -20.98 -40.74 -13.96
CA PRO A 112 -21.86 -39.94 -13.11
C PRO A 112 -21.14 -39.04 -12.13
N VAL A 113 -19.90 -39.35 -11.75
CA VAL A 113 -19.07 -38.54 -10.86
C VAL A 113 -18.76 -37.16 -11.48
N LEU A 114 -18.65 -37.08 -12.80
CA LEU A 114 -18.41 -35.81 -13.52
C LEU A 114 -19.58 -34.84 -13.45
N PHE A 115 -20.77 -35.34 -13.19
CA PHE A 115 -22.01 -34.54 -13.12
C PHE A 115 -22.40 -34.20 -11.68
N SER A 116 -21.62 -34.67 -10.68
CA SER A 116 -21.87 -34.40 -9.27
C SER A 116 -21.36 -32.99 -8.92
N ALA A 117 -22.11 -32.31 -8.05
CA ALA A 117 -21.66 -31.02 -7.50
C ALA A 117 -20.52 -31.25 -6.48
N LEU A 118 -19.29 -31.24 -6.96
CA LEU A 118 -18.09 -31.47 -6.15
C LEU A 118 -17.66 -30.20 -5.40
N ASN A 119 -18.60 -29.65 -4.63
CA ASN A 119 -18.40 -28.43 -3.85
C ASN A 119 -18.97 -28.63 -2.44
N ARG A 120 -18.13 -28.49 -1.40
CA ARG A 120 -18.52 -28.70 0.00
C ARG A 120 -17.92 -27.65 0.91
N GLY A 121 -18.79 -26.88 1.56
CA GLY A 121 -18.40 -25.90 2.56
C GLY A 121 -18.36 -26.47 3.97
N LYS A 122 -17.39 -26.04 4.77
CA LYS A 122 -17.21 -26.46 6.17
C LYS A 122 -16.81 -25.29 7.06
N PHE A 123 -17.37 -25.27 8.27
CA PHE A 123 -16.93 -24.36 9.32
C PHE A 123 -15.78 -24.97 10.11
N ASP A 124 -14.87 -24.11 10.61
CA ASP A 124 -13.81 -24.50 11.48
C ASP A 124 -13.46 -23.41 12.49
N LEU A 125 -12.76 -23.82 13.56
CA LEU A 125 -12.35 -22.96 14.66
C LEU A 125 -10.84 -23.03 14.83
N ASN A 126 -10.25 -21.91 15.25
CA ASN A 126 -8.83 -21.81 15.62
C ASN A 126 -8.73 -21.24 17.03
N PHE A 127 -7.82 -21.75 17.83
CA PHE A 127 -7.49 -21.22 19.14
C PHE A 127 -5.99 -21.07 19.28
N GLY A 128 -5.56 -20.06 20.03
CA GLY A 128 -4.16 -19.89 20.35
C GLY A 128 -3.92 -18.98 21.54
N PHE A 129 -2.71 -19.05 22.05
CA PHE A 129 -2.23 -18.12 23.06
C PHE A 129 -0.81 -17.66 22.72
N ASN A 130 -0.39 -16.53 23.27
CA ASN A 130 0.96 -16.01 23.21
C ASN A 130 1.33 -15.36 24.56
N LEU A 131 2.46 -15.77 25.11
CA LEU A 131 3.06 -15.22 26.32
C LEU A 131 4.27 -14.38 25.90
N LYS A 132 4.37 -13.18 26.38
CA LYS A 132 5.53 -12.29 26.19
C LYS A 132 6.14 -11.95 27.56
N PHE A 133 7.45 -12.19 27.68
CA PHE A 133 8.27 -11.87 28.84
C PHE A 133 9.47 -11.05 28.38
N GLY A 134 9.39 -9.72 28.52
CA GLY A 134 10.41 -8.83 27.97
C GLY A 134 10.58 -9.00 26.47
N ASP A 135 11.76 -9.45 26.06
CA ASP A 135 12.12 -9.70 24.65
C ASP A 135 11.83 -11.15 24.21
N PHE A 136 11.43 -12.02 25.12
CA PHE A 136 11.07 -13.40 24.83
C PHE A 136 9.58 -13.55 24.57
N SER A 137 9.22 -14.30 23.52
CA SER A 137 7.84 -14.63 23.15
C SER A 137 7.69 -16.13 22.98
N PHE A 138 6.63 -16.69 23.56
CA PHE A 138 6.24 -18.08 23.43
C PHE A 138 4.76 -18.18 23.07
N GLY A 139 4.43 -18.83 21.98
CA GLY A 139 3.06 -18.99 21.51
C GLY A 139 2.74 -20.45 21.19
N ALA A 140 1.47 -20.81 21.37
CA ALA A 140 0.94 -22.04 20.84
C ALA A 140 -0.46 -21.84 20.26
N ALA A 141 -0.78 -22.64 19.24
CA ALA A 141 -2.07 -22.58 18.57
C ALA A 141 -2.50 -23.96 18.07
N VAL A 142 -3.81 -24.11 17.98
CA VAL A 142 -4.47 -25.24 17.36
C VAL A 142 -5.38 -24.72 16.26
N PRO A 143 -4.89 -24.59 15.01
CA PRO A 143 -5.75 -24.37 13.86
C PRO A 143 -6.53 -25.64 13.52
N ASN A 144 -7.70 -25.46 12.90
CA ASN A 144 -8.60 -26.55 12.50
C ASN A 144 -9.05 -27.45 13.68
N ILE A 145 -9.52 -26.85 14.78
CA ILE A 145 -9.95 -27.59 16.00
C ILE A 145 -11.05 -28.60 15.70
N LEU A 146 -12.04 -28.21 14.87
CA LEU A 146 -13.18 -29.07 14.56
C LEU A 146 -12.79 -30.22 13.64
N ALA A 147 -11.72 -30.07 12.86
CA ALA A 147 -11.25 -31.07 11.90
C ALA A 147 -12.40 -31.68 11.08
N PRO A 148 -13.19 -30.87 10.37
CA PRO A 148 -14.40 -31.33 9.75
C PRO A 148 -14.11 -32.34 8.64
N LYS A 149 -15.00 -33.31 8.52
CA LYS A 149 -15.00 -34.27 7.42
C LYS A 149 -15.65 -33.65 6.19
N VAL A 150 -14.95 -33.65 5.08
CA VAL A 150 -15.44 -33.22 3.77
C VAL A 150 -15.83 -34.47 3.00
N ASP A 151 -17.10 -34.58 2.66
CA ASP A 151 -17.68 -35.71 1.97
C ASP A 151 -18.32 -35.20 0.67
N PHE A 152 -17.82 -35.69 -0.46
CA PHE A 152 -18.32 -35.36 -1.80
C PHE A 152 -19.28 -36.42 -2.35
N SER A 153 -19.59 -37.45 -1.56
CA SER A 153 -20.55 -38.47 -1.99
C SER A 153 -21.97 -37.88 -2.05
N ASP A 154 -22.61 -38.05 -3.18
CA ASP A 154 -24.06 -37.95 -3.36
C ASP A 154 -24.65 -39.35 -3.32
N ASN A 155 -25.97 -39.47 -3.11
CA ASN A 155 -26.69 -40.74 -2.95
C ASN A 155 -26.55 -41.73 -4.12
N TYR A 156 -25.85 -41.33 -5.18
CA TYR A 156 -25.68 -42.13 -6.42
C TYR A 156 -24.24 -42.64 -6.63
N VAL A 157 -23.29 -42.33 -5.75
CA VAL A 157 -21.88 -42.73 -5.91
C VAL A 157 -21.56 -43.94 -5.07
N ILE A 158 -21.13 -45.03 -5.71
CA ILE A 158 -20.82 -46.34 -5.08
C ILE A 158 -19.56 -46.24 -4.20
N SER A 159 -18.65 -45.28 -4.44
CA SER A 159 -17.46 -45.07 -3.66
C SER A 159 -17.34 -43.59 -3.25
N PRO A 160 -17.60 -43.27 -1.97
CA PRO A 160 -17.54 -41.87 -1.52
C PRO A 160 -16.11 -41.35 -1.51
N PHE A 161 -15.89 -40.23 -2.23
CA PHE A 161 -14.65 -39.47 -2.05
C PHE A 161 -14.81 -38.55 -0.85
N GLN A 162 -14.04 -38.86 0.20
CA GLN A 162 -14.09 -38.12 1.44
C GLN A 162 -12.69 -37.92 2.01
N TYR A 163 -12.45 -36.79 2.65
CA TYR A 163 -11.26 -36.55 3.47
C TYR A 163 -11.61 -35.77 4.73
N GLN A 164 -10.75 -35.88 5.75
CA GLN A 164 -10.90 -35.15 6.99
C GLN A 164 -9.78 -34.11 7.13
N TYR A 165 -10.12 -32.93 7.59
CA TYR A 165 -9.11 -31.97 7.98
C TYR A 165 -8.31 -32.51 9.14
N MET A 166 -7.01 -32.34 9.09
CA MET A 166 -6.12 -32.69 10.21
C MET A 166 -6.02 -31.53 11.18
N ARG A 167 -6.07 -31.82 12.46
CA ARG A 167 -5.70 -30.84 13.48
C ARG A 167 -4.21 -30.61 13.39
N HIS A 168 -3.85 -29.33 13.45
CA HIS A 168 -2.46 -28.92 13.51
C HIS A 168 -2.18 -28.33 14.89
N TYR A 169 -1.02 -28.62 15.41
CA TYR A 169 -0.51 -28.05 16.65
C TYR A 169 0.72 -27.22 16.27
N VAL A 170 0.68 -25.95 16.56
CA VAL A 170 1.77 -25.02 16.23
C VAL A 170 2.30 -24.45 17.53
N VAL A 171 3.59 -24.59 17.76
CA VAL A 171 4.30 -23.96 18.88
C VAL A 171 5.39 -23.08 18.29
N ASN A 172 5.44 -21.84 18.71
CA ASN A 172 6.47 -20.88 18.25
C ASN A 172 7.15 -20.22 19.45
N THR A 173 8.43 -19.99 19.33
CA THR A 173 9.23 -19.23 20.28
C THR A 173 10.15 -18.29 19.52
N GLN A 174 10.34 -17.09 20.06
CA GLN A 174 11.17 -16.04 19.49
C GLN A 174 11.82 -15.24 20.60
N TYR A 175 13.04 -14.78 20.37
CA TYR A 175 13.75 -13.87 21.25
C TYR A 175 14.22 -12.66 20.45
N ASP A 176 13.84 -11.44 20.85
CA ASP A 176 14.15 -10.20 20.13
C ASP A 176 15.36 -9.52 20.77
N VAL A 177 16.53 -9.59 20.12
CA VAL A 177 17.72 -8.86 20.51
C VAL A 177 17.65 -7.46 19.92
N ASN A 178 17.34 -6.47 20.75
CA ASN A 178 17.25 -5.07 20.34
C ASN A 178 18.65 -4.45 20.23
N LEU A 179 19.02 -4.02 19.03
CA LEU A 179 20.27 -3.35 18.70
C LEU A 179 20.00 -1.87 18.40
N GLN A 180 21.01 -1.01 18.62
CA GLN A 180 20.96 0.43 18.33
C GLN A 180 19.69 1.12 18.85
N LYS A 181 19.36 0.91 20.12
CA LYS A 181 18.18 1.51 20.78
C LYS A 181 16.84 1.15 20.12
N GLY A 182 16.74 -0.04 19.53
CA GLY A 182 15.52 -0.55 18.89
C GLY A 182 15.31 -0.12 17.44
N LEU A 183 16.34 0.44 16.79
CA LEU A 183 16.33 0.70 15.34
C LEU A 183 16.53 -0.61 14.55
N MET A 184 17.32 -1.52 15.09
CA MET A 184 17.58 -2.84 14.53
C MET A 184 17.19 -3.91 15.54
N THR A 185 16.65 -5.01 15.05
CA THR A 185 16.29 -6.16 15.88
C THR A 185 16.79 -7.43 15.21
N LEU A 186 17.44 -8.30 16.00
CA LEU A 186 17.83 -9.63 15.58
C LEU A 186 16.99 -10.64 16.35
N SER A 187 16.20 -11.44 15.62
CA SER A 187 15.19 -12.31 16.21
C SER A 187 15.43 -13.78 15.82
N PRO A 188 16.18 -14.55 16.60
CA PRO A 188 16.16 -16.01 16.50
C PRO A 188 14.76 -16.54 16.85
N PHE A 189 14.29 -17.52 16.08
CA PHE A 189 13.00 -18.15 16.29
C PHE A 189 13.03 -19.64 16.02
N VAL A 190 12.13 -20.36 16.67
CA VAL A 190 11.85 -21.77 16.40
C VAL A 190 10.33 -21.93 16.34
N THR A 191 9.85 -22.61 15.30
CA THR A 191 8.44 -23.01 15.16
C THR A 191 8.35 -24.51 14.94
N VAL A 192 7.54 -25.18 15.76
CA VAL A 192 7.24 -26.61 15.61
C VAL A 192 5.80 -26.75 15.15
N ARG A 193 5.61 -27.49 14.07
CA ARG A 193 4.28 -27.84 13.55
C ARG A 193 4.14 -29.36 13.63
N ALA A 194 3.09 -29.80 14.27
CA ALA A 194 2.76 -31.22 14.41
C ALA A 194 1.30 -31.46 13.99
N ASN A 195 1.02 -32.66 13.53
CA ASN A 195 -0.32 -33.17 13.35
C ASN A 195 -0.36 -34.67 13.80
N GLU A 196 -1.53 -35.27 13.73
CA GLU A 196 -1.74 -36.63 14.21
C GLU A 196 -1.13 -37.73 13.31
N VAL A 197 -0.67 -37.39 12.11
CA VAL A 197 -0.31 -38.34 11.04
C VAL A 197 1.15 -38.26 10.63
N THR A 198 1.73 -37.06 10.59
CA THR A 198 3.07 -36.83 10.03
C THR A 198 4.10 -36.54 11.12
N ILE A 199 5.38 -36.75 10.79
CA ILE A 199 6.50 -36.35 11.63
C ILE A 199 6.44 -34.83 11.88
N PRO A 200 6.63 -34.36 13.13
CA PRO A 200 6.67 -32.94 13.42
C PRO A 200 7.71 -32.21 12.58
N GLN A 201 7.29 -31.10 11.99
CA GLN A 201 8.17 -30.20 11.24
C GLN A 201 8.71 -29.11 12.18
N VAL A 202 10.01 -28.93 12.16
CA VAL A 202 10.71 -27.91 12.93
C VAL A 202 11.29 -26.87 11.97
N ASP A 203 10.90 -25.62 12.15
CA ASP A 203 11.49 -24.48 11.45
C ASP A 203 12.34 -23.69 12.47
N ALA A 204 13.63 -23.58 12.25
CA ALA A 204 14.53 -22.78 13.07
C ALA A 204 15.21 -21.73 12.19
N GLY A 205 15.22 -20.49 12.63
CA GLY A 205 15.71 -19.40 11.79
C GLY A 205 16.13 -18.16 12.56
N LEU A 206 16.61 -17.21 11.79
CA LEU A 206 17.08 -15.92 12.25
C LEU A 206 16.49 -14.84 11.34
N MET A 207 15.91 -13.79 11.95
CA MET A 207 15.40 -12.63 11.26
C MET A 207 16.16 -11.40 11.73
N PHE A 208 16.72 -10.65 10.81
CA PHE A 208 17.24 -9.31 11.04
C PHE A 208 16.27 -8.28 10.46
N ASN A 209 15.86 -7.34 11.26
CA ASN A 209 14.93 -6.28 10.87
C ASN A 209 15.54 -4.92 11.16
N HIS A 210 15.71 -4.10 10.11
CA HIS A 210 15.97 -2.67 10.22
C HIS A 210 14.65 -1.92 10.08
N LYS A 211 14.21 -1.27 11.13
CA LYS A 211 12.84 -0.73 11.26
C LYS A 211 12.40 0.19 10.12
N GLU A 212 13.35 0.90 9.48
CA GLU A 212 13.04 1.91 8.46
C GLU A 212 13.25 1.42 7.03
N TYR A 213 14.17 0.46 6.81
CA TYR A 213 14.62 0.17 5.46
C TYR A 213 14.27 -1.24 4.96
N PHE A 214 14.62 -2.28 5.73
CA PHE A 214 14.52 -3.65 5.23
C PHE A 214 14.48 -4.69 6.34
N PHE A 215 14.07 -5.88 5.97
CA PHE A 215 14.32 -7.08 6.76
C PHE A 215 14.96 -8.17 5.89
N ILE A 216 15.74 -9.02 6.52
CA ILE A 216 16.34 -10.20 5.88
C ILE A 216 16.33 -11.35 6.88
N GLY A 217 16.06 -12.56 6.42
CA GLY A 217 16.05 -13.71 7.27
C GLY A 217 16.37 -15.00 6.53
N ALA A 218 16.78 -15.98 7.31
CA ALA A 218 16.97 -17.34 6.83
C ALA A 218 16.43 -18.32 7.86
N ALA A 219 15.87 -19.43 7.39
CA ALA A 219 15.37 -20.51 8.24
C ALA A 219 15.66 -21.87 7.62
N TYR A 220 15.97 -22.82 8.46
CA TYR A 220 15.99 -24.24 8.12
C TYR A 220 14.67 -24.88 8.51
N ARG A 221 14.03 -25.51 7.56
CA ARG A 221 12.80 -26.26 7.75
C ARG A 221 13.10 -27.75 7.62
N SER A 222 12.92 -28.48 8.73
CA SER A 222 13.31 -29.87 8.81
C SER A 222 12.68 -30.72 7.70
N SER A 223 13.50 -31.52 7.03
CA SER A 223 13.12 -32.46 5.96
C SER A 223 12.39 -31.82 4.76
N TYR A 224 12.46 -30.47 4.63
CA TYR A 224 11.77 -29.77 3.56
C TYR A 224 12.67 -28.79 2.80
N ALA A 225 13.15 -27.72 3.42
CA ALA A 225 13.83 -26.65 2.70
C ALA A 225 14.75 -25.78 3.59
N VAL A 226 15.64 -25.05 2.95
CA VAL A 226 16.20 -23.80 3.51
C VAL A 226 15.45 -22.63 2.88
N THR A 227 14.89 -21.77 3.70
CA THR A 227 14.16 -20.57 3.29
C THR A 227 15.06 -19.36 3.46
N ALA A 228 15.20 -18.56 2.41
CA ALA A 228 15.71 -17.19 2.48
C ALA A 228 14.55 -16.22 2.28
N ASN A 229 14.47 -15.19 3.10
CA ASN A 229 13.45 -14.15 2.94
C ASN A 229 14.05 -12.77 3.10
N THR A 230 13.49 -11.81 2.38
CA THR A 230 13.89 -10.40 2.42
C THR A 230 12.68 -9.51 2.15
N GLY A 231 12.77 -8.27 2.56
CA GLY A 231 11.78 -7.26 2.20
C GLY A 231 12.31 -5.86 2.42
N VAL A 232 11.66 -4.90 1.79
CA VAL A 232 12.00 -3.50 1.84
C VAL A 232 10.79 -2.68 2.27
N HIS A 233 11.02 -1.70 3.12
CA HIS A 233 10.04 -0.68 3.49
C HIS A 233 10.14 0.45 2.45
N LEU A 234 9.24 0.43 1.45
CA LEU A 234 9.24 1.42 0.37
C LEU A 234 8.83 2.80 0.88
N THR A 235 7.94 2.81 1.85
CA THR A 235 7.50 3.99 2.61
C THR A 235 7.24 3.55 4.05
N GLU A 236 6.93 4.47 4.94
CA GLU A 236 6.51 4.17 6.33
C GLU A 236 5.28 3.23 6.40
N ASN A 237 4.49 3.22 5.33
CA ASN A 237 3.24 2.47 5.25
C ASN A 237 3.29 1.26 4.32
N ILE A 238 4.23 1.20 3.37
CA ILE A 238 4.28 0.15 2.36
C ILE A 238 5.52 -0.71 2.53
N THR A 239 5.32 -2.01 2.69
CA THR A 239 6.40 -3.00 2.76
C THR A 239 6.19 -4.06 1.67
N MET A 240 7.22 -4.34 0.90
CA MET A 240 7.27 -5.47 -0.02
C MET A 240 8.20 -6.54 0.51
N GLY A 241 7.80 -7.80 0.38
CA GLY A 241 8.60 -8.93 0.81
C GLY A 241 8.64 -10.05 -0.22
N TYR A 242 9.73 -10.80 -0.19
CA TYR A 242 9.94 -11.97 -1.01
C TYR A 242 10.58 -13.07 -0.18
N ALA A 243 10.11 -14.30 -0.34
CA ALA A 243 10.76 -15.48 0.22
C ALA A 243 10.96 -16.56 -0.84
N TYR A 244 12.03 -17.29 -0.69
CA TYR A 244 12.44 -18.37 -1.56
C TYR A 244 12.79 -19.61 -0.73
N ASP A 245 12.15 -20.74 -1.04
CA ASP A 245 12.44 -22.03 -0.40
C ASP A 245 13.31 -22.84 -1.35
N PHE A 246 14.54 -23.12 -0.92
CA PHE A 246 15.44 -24.09 -1.55
C PHE A 246 15.10 -25.49 -1.02
N SER A 247 14.58 -26.34 -1.88
CA SER A 247 14.22 -27.68 -1.48
C SER A 247 15.45 -28.53 -1.16
N LEU A 248 15.43 -29.23 -0.02
CA LEU A 248 16.54 -30.09 0.46
C LEU A 248 16.27 -31.59 0.31
N ASN A 249 15.03 -31.97 0.04
CA ASN A 249 14.70 -33.38 -0.10
C ASN A 249 14.87 -33.88 -1.53
N THR A 250 15.07 -35.17 -1.69
CA THR A 250 15.29 -35.83 -3.00
C THR A 250 14.12 -35.57 -3.97
N TYR A 251 12.89 -35.49 -3.48
CA TYR A 251 11.71 -35.21 -4.28
C TYR A 251 11.61 -33.73 -4.65
N GLY A 252 12.05 -32.86 -3.77
CA GLY A 252 12.03 -31.42 -3.99
C GLY A 252 12.93 -30.95 -5.12
N PHE A 253 14.01 -31.68 -5.39
CA PHE A 253 14.87 -31.42 -6.54
C PHE A 253 14.13 -31.65 -7.88
N ALA A 254 13.19 -32.61 -7.90
CA ALA A 254 12.35 -32.88 -9.07
C ALA A 254 11.10 -32.01 -9.15
N LEU A 255 10.62 -31.48 -8.02
CA LEU A 255 9.41 -30.66 -7.94
C LEU A 255 9.68 -29.17 -8.14
N GLY A 256 10.93 -28.74 -7.99
CA GLY A 256 11.34 -27.35 -8.05
C GLY A 256 11.23 -26.61 -6.73
N ASN A 257 11.59 -25.34 -6.76
CA ASN A 257 11.62 -24.45 -5.60
C ASN A 257 10.26 -23.77 -5.37
N SER A 258 10.16 -23.00 -4.28
CA SER A 258 8.93 -22.28 -3.98
C SER A 258 9.21 -20.79 -3.83
N HIS A 259 8.28 -19.97 -4.28
CA HIS A 259 8.36 -18.52 -4.24
C HIS A 259 7.17 -17.96 -3.46
N GLU A 260 7.42 -16.92 -2.67
CA GLU A 260 6.38 -16.20 -1.95
C GLU A 260 6.60 -14.70 -2.07
N PHE A 261 5.58 -13.99 -2.53
CA PHE A 261 5.56 -12.53 -2.64
C PHE A 261 4.56 -11.95 -1.65
N MET A 262 4.94 -10.88 -0.97
CA MET A 262 4.10 -10.18 -0.03
C MET A 262 4.10 -8.69 -0.32
N LEU A 263 2.92 -8.08 -0.24
CA LEU A 263 2.72 -6.64 -0.18
C LEU A 263 1.90 -6.33 1.07
N ARG A 264 2.42 -5.45 1.93
CA ARG A 264 1.76 -4.99 3.15
C ARG A 264 1.58 -3.49 3.11
N TYR A 265 0.38 -3.06 3.46
CA TYR A 265 0.05 -1.66 3.69
C TYR A 265 -0.38 -1.49 5.15
N SER A 266 0.32 -0.62 5.89
CA SER A 266 0.04 -0.32 7.30
C SER A 266 -0.67 1.02 7.42
N PHE A 267 -1.78 1.04 8.16
CA PHE A 267 -2.54 2.27 8.45
C PHE A 267 -2.23 2.75 9.86
N GLY A 268 -2.32 4.06 10.05
CA GLY A 268 -2.23 4.70 11.34
C GLY A 268 -0.80 4.91 11.81
N GLU A 269 -0.68 5.86 12.69
CA GLU A 269 0.59 6.25 13.31
C GLU A 269 0.95 5.28 14.44
N SER A 270 2.22 4.95 14.56
CA SER A 270 2.73 4.17 15.69
C SER A 270 2.52 4.95 17.00
N LYS A 271 2.24 4.25 18.12
CA LYS A 271 2.18 4.88 19.46
C LYS A 271 3.41 5.71 19.81
N LYS A 272 4.59 5.30 19.34
CA LYS A 272 5.83 6.05 19.52
C LYS A 272 5.81 7.34 18.73
N ASP A 273 5.28 7.31 17.51
CA ASP A 273 5.22 8.48 16.65
C ASP A 273 4.24 9.51 17.20
N LYS A 274 3.07 9.09 17.70
CA LYS A 274 2.11 9.98 18.41
C LYS A 274 2.68 10.58 19.70
N ARG A 275 3.44 9.80 20.48
CA ARG A 275 4.12 10.34 21.67
C ARG A 275 5.18 11.37 21.28
N LEU A 276 5.99 11.03 20.29
CA LEU A 276 7.05 11.91 19.78
C LEU A 276 6.47 13.19 19.16
N GLU A 277 5.38 13.07 18.41
CA GLU A 277 4.66 14.20 17.84
C GLU A 277 4.05 15.10 18.93
N ASN A 278 3.44 14.50 19.95
CA ASN A 278 2.90 15.24 21.11
C ASN A 278 4.03 15.91 21.93
N GLU A 279 5.17 15.27 22.09
CA GLU A 279 6.35 15.87 22.73
C GLU A 279 6.94 17.00 21.89
N LEU A 280 7.07 16.78 20.58
CA LEU A 280 7.52 17.81 19.64
C LEU A 280 6.59 19.01 19.60
N LYS A 281 5.28 18.77 19.63
CA LYS A 281 4.27 19.83 19.74
C LYS A 281 4.41 20.61 21.05
N LYS A 282 4.56 19.93 22.18
CA LYS A 282 4.81 20.57 23.48
C LYS A 282 6.09 21.38 23.51
N LEU A 283 7.16 20.88 22.87
CA LEU A 283 8.42 21.61 22.75
C LEU A 283 8.29 22.85 21.86
N LYS A 284 7.60 22.74 20.72
CA LYS A 284 7.28 23.88 19.84
C LYS A 284 6.43 24.94 20.57
N ASP A 285 5.42 24.49 21.31
CA ASP A 285 4.57 25.41 22.09
C ASP A 285 5.36 26.10 23.20
N ARG A 286 6.28 25.43 23.89
CA ARG A 286 7.20 26.04 24.86
C ARG A 286 8.14 27.04 24.19
N GLN A 287 8.74 26.67 23.06
CA GLN A 287 9.62 27.57 22.31
C GLN A 287 8.87 28.82 21.85
N ARG A 288 7.63 28.66 21.38
CA ARG A 288 6.78 29.77 20.95
C ARG A 288 6.40 30.70 22.10
N ARG A 289 6.13 30.17 23.29
CA ARG A 289 5.91 30.99 24.49
C ARG A 289 7.18 31.74 24.90
N GLN A 290 8.32 31.03 24.95
CA GLN A 290 9.61 31.68 25.27
C GLN A 290 10.00 32.76 24.27
N SER A 291 9.73 32.59 22.96
CA SER A 291 9.98 33.64 21.98
C SER A 291 9.01 34.80 22.11
N GLY A 292 7.73 34.56 22.46
CA GLY A 292 6.77 35.63 22.78
C GLY A 292 7.18 36.42 24.02
N ASP A 293 7.51 35.72 25.12
CA ASP A 293 7.96 36.35 26.36
C ASP A 293 9.24 37.20 26.13
N LEU A 294 10.15 36.73 25.25
CA LEU A 294 11.36 37.46 24.86
C LEU A 294 11.05 38.69 23.99
N GLU A 295 10.08 38.57 23.09
CA GLU A 295 9.63 39.65 22.20
C GLU A 295 8.92 40.75 23.02
N ASP A 296 8.09 40.38 23.97
CA ASP A 296 7.44 41.32 24.90
C ASP A 296 8.48 42.02 25.77
N LEU A 297 9.46 41.31 26.34
CA LEU A 297 10.54 41.89 27.12
C LEU A 297 11.43 42.85 26.27
N LEU A 298 11.64 42.50 24.98
CA LEU A 298 12.39 43.32 24.05
C LEU A 298 11.65 44.63 23.72
N ASN A 299 10.34 44.53 23.54
CA ASN A 299 9.46 45.68 23.28
C ASN A 299 9.38 46.61 24.47
N ASP A 300 9.21 46.06 25.69
CA ASP A 300 9.23 46.83 26.94
C ASP A 300 10.55 47.58 27.10
N ARG A 301 11.69 46.93 26.83
CA ARG A 301 13.02 47.61 26.91
C ARG A 301 13.20 48.63 25.79
N LEU A 302 12.64 48.40 24.62
CA LEU A 302 12.70 49.36 23.51
C LEU A 302 11.84 50.60 23.80
N ASP A 303 10.71 50.45 24.47
CA ASP A 303 9.87 51.58 24.85
C ASP A 303 10.49 52.36 26.01
N GLU A 304 11.08 51.70 27.05
CA GLU A 304 11.91 52.36 28.06
C GLU A 304 13.05 53.20 27.43
N PHE A 305 13.72 52.64 26.45
CA PHE A 305 14.84 53.31 25.75
C PHE A 305 14.37 54.51 24.91
N LYS A 306 13.20 54.42 24.27
CA LYS A 306 12.57 55.54 23.56
C LYS A 306 12.20 56.67 24.51
N ASP A 307 11.63 56.34 25.68
CA ASP A 307 11.26 57.33 26.71
C ASP A 307 12.51 58.00 27.27
N GLU A 308 13.59 57.26 27.49
CA GLU A 308 14.88 57.80 27.99
C GLU A 308 15.52 58.74 26.94
N ILE A 309 15.52 58.34 25.64
CA ILE A 309 15.99 59.21 24.55
C ILE A 309 15.13 60.44 24.40
N SER A 310 13.80 60.34 24.50
CA SER A 310 12.88 61.48 24.40
C SER A 310 13.07 62.48 25.52
N ALA A 311 13.33 61.98 26.76
CA ALA A 311 13.62 62.80 27.92
C ALA A 311 14.96 63.54 27.75
N GLN A 312 16.04 62.87 27.29
CA GLN A 312 17.34 63.46 27.02
C GLN A 312 17.27 64.51 25.86
N GLN A 313 16.54 64.22 24.78
CA GLN A 313 16.32 65.18 23.70
C GLN A 313 15.56 66.43 24.19
N LYS A 314 14.58 66.25 25.06
CA LYS A 314 13.84 67.38 25.63
C LYS A 314 14.73 68.24 26.54
N GLU A 315 15.56 67.59 27.38
CA GLU A 315 16.50 68.28 28.25
C GLU A 315 17.54 69.08 27.43
N LEU A 316 18.09 68.47 26.39
CA LEU A 316 19.01 69.16 25.45
C LEU A 316 18.33 70.33 24.73
N PHE A 317 17.09 70.13 24.26
CA PHE A 317 16.33 71.17 23.58
C PHE A 317 15.95 72.33 24.52
N ASP A 318 15.59 72.04 25.77
CA ASP A 318 15.26 73.05 26.77
C ASP A 318 16.56 73.83 27.19
N ALA A 319 17.71 73.14 27.28
CA ALA A 319 19.02 73.77 27.53
C ALA A 319 19.47 74.67 26.37
N GLU A 320 19.26 74.22 25.11
CA GLU A 320 19.60 75.00 23.93
C GLU A 320 18.67 76.20 23.75
N LYS A 321 17.38 76.04 24.11
CA LYS A 321 16.38 77.14 24.14
C LYS A 321 16.70 78.18 25.17
N GLU A 322 17.20 77.80 26.34
CA GLU A 322 17.66 78.77 27.38
C GLU A 322 18.95 79.49 26.91
N ASN A 323 19.87 78.78 26.26
CA ASN A 323 21.07 79.39 25.70
C ASN A 323 20.73 80.38 24.60
N LEU A 324 19.84 80.02 23.64
CA LEU A 324 19.36 80.87 22.59
C LEU A 324 18.59 82.10 23.12
N LYS A 325 17.82 81.94 24.23
CA LYS A 325 17.20 83.05 24.93
C LYS A 325 18.22 84.01 25.52
N GLY A 326 19.29 83.47 26.09
CA GLY A 326 20.43 84.26 26.60
C GLY A 326 21.10 85.08 25.48
N GLU A 327 21.43 84.42 24.34
CA GLU A 327 22.02 85.03 23.18
C GLU A 327 21.08 86.07 22.51
N LEU A 328 19.78 85.78 22.44
CA LEU A 328 18.79 86.71 21.92
C LEU A 328 18.62 87.91 22.83
N SER A 329 18.69 87.71 24.14
CA SER A 329 18.66 88.81 25.14
C SER A 329 19.90 89.70 25.06
N GLU A 330 21.09 89.12 24.87
CA GLU A 330 22.33 89.88 24.63
C GLU A 330 22.28 90.58 23.29
N ALA A 331 21.84 89.90 22.20
CA ALA A 331 21.70 90.52 20.89
C ALA A 331 20.63 91.63 20.90
N ALA A 332 19.54 91.44 21.61
CA ALA A 332 18.49 92.47 21.80
C ALA A 332 19.04 93.67 22.59
N SER A 333 19.86 93.47 23.57
CA SER A 333 20.51 94.55 24.33
C SER A 333 21.59 95.27 23.50
N GLN A 334 22.30 94.53 22.64
CA GLN A 334 23.20 95.11 21.67
C GLN A 334 22.50 95.85 20.54
N ALA A 335 21.44 95.32 19.97
CA ALA A 335 20.60 95.93 18.97
C ALA A 335 19.85 97.19 19.52
N ALA A 336 19.43 97.17 20.80
CA ALA A 336 18.88 98.39 21.45
C ALA A 336 19.91 99.48 21.61
N SER A 337 21.20 99.13 21.83
CA SER A 337 22.30 100.08 21.87
C SER A 337 22.74 100.58 20.51
N GLU A 338 22.60 99.76 19.41
CA GLU A 338 22.87 100.15 18.05
C GLU A 338 21.70 100.92 17.42
N ALA A 339 20.44 100.57 17.76
CA ALA A 339 19.23 101.29 17.28
C ALA A 339 19.15 102.70 17.85
N ALA A 340 19.78 102.97 19.00
CA ALA A 340 19.97 104.34 19.53
C ALA A 340 20.97 105.17 18.72
N ALA A 341 21.81 104.44 17.90
CA ALA A 341 22.84 105.10 17.07
C ALA A 341 22.42 105.33 15.57
N ASN A 342 21.41 104.64 15.07
CA ASN A 342 21.04 104.69 13.66
C ASN A 342 19.51 104.95 13.39
N ALA A 343 18.95 105.93 14.03
CA ALA A 343 17.69 106.53 13.62
C ALA A 343 17.89 107.48 12.47
N VAL A 344 18.19 107.00 11.27
CA VAL A 344 17.97 107.69 9.97
C VAL A 344 18.05 106.73 8.81
N ASN A 345 16.96 106.67 8.02
CA ASN A 345 16.80 106.25 6.62
C ASN A 345 16.21 104.90 6.25
N THR A 346 14.94 104.98 5.97
CA THR A 346 14.18 104.81 4.68
C THR A 346 14.12 103.37 4.02
N ASN A 347 12.86 102.94 4.00
CA ASN A 347 12.01 102.54 2.84
C ASN A 347 12.36 101.43 1.83
N SER A 348 11.31 100.71 1.55
CA SER A 348 10.90 100.08 0.25
C SER A 348 11.42 98.65 -0.03
N SER A 349 10.70 97.70 -0.45
CA SER A 349 9.44 97.39 -1.08
C SER A 349 9.39 95.87 -1.42
N MET A 350 8.21 95.27 -1.25
CA MET A 350 7.49 94.42 -2.20
C MET A 350 8.25 93.24 -2.86
N ASN A 351 7.79 92.07 -3.01
CA ASN A 351 6.48 91.54 -3.39
C ASN A 351 6.64 90.09 -3.92
N SER A 352 5.62 89.24 -3.71
CA SER A 352 5.09 88.13 -4.56
C SER A 352 6.04 86.89 -4.80
N GLY A 353 5.57 85.69 -4.85
CA GLY A 353 4.26 85.13 -4.92
C GLY A 353 4.32 83.70 -5.41
N THR A 354 3.32 83.00 -5.09
CA THR A 354 2.68 81.86 -5.83
C THR A 354 3.52 80.59 -6.06
N ALA A 355 3.08 79.43 -5.73
CA ALA A 355 1.89 78.63 -5.75
C ALA A 355 2.15 77.30 -6.51
N VAL A 356 1.52 76.21 -5.97
CA VAL A 356 0.85 75.15 -6.70
C VAL A 356 1.67 73.95 -7.17
N GLY A 357 1.26 72.77 -6.75
CA GLY A 357 0.83 71.69 -7.58
C GLY A 357 0.86 70.28 -7.01
N ASN A 358 -0.26 69.87 -6.75
CA ASN A 358 -0.83 68.59 -6.39
C ASN A 358 -0.78 67.55 -7.53
N ALA A 359 -0.71 66.26 -7.27
CA ALA A 359 -1.37 65.11 -7.94
C ALA A 359 -0.68 63.82 -7.52
N GLY A 360 -1.27 62.84 -6.97
CA GLY A 360 -2.57 62.26 -7.15
C GLY A 360 -2.53 61.01 -8.02
N MET A 361 -3.07 59.92 -7.48
CA MET A 361 -3.68 58.79 -8.20
C MET A 361 -2.79 57.62 -8.55
N ASN A 362 -3.26 56.44 -8.65
CA ASN A 362 -4.54 55.76 -8.33
C ASN A 362 -4.36 54.26 -8.48
N ASN A 363 -5.19 53.53 -7.81
CA ASN A 363 -5.49 52.13 -7.84
C ASN A 363 -5.92 51.60 -9.20
N GLY A 364 -5.70 50.29 -9.47
CA GLY A 364 -6.30 49.57 -10.58
C GLY A 364 -6.13 48.06 -10.50
N SER A 365 -7.04 47.45 -9.80
CA SER A 365 -7.35 46.01 -9.82
C SER A 365 -7.87 45.61 -11.19
N ASN A 366 -7.44 44.49 -11.76
CA ASN A 366 -8.26 43.72 -12.68
C ASN A 366 -7.98 42.23 -12.62
N ASN A 367 -8.99 41.56 -12.16
CA ASN A 367 -9.22 40.12 -12.13
C ASN A 367 -9.85 39.75 -13.49
N GLN A 368 -9.27 38.84 -14.26
CA GLN A 368 -10.00 38.15 -15.32
C GLN A 368 -9.70 36.68 -15.30
N GLY A 369 -10.74 35.89 -14.98
CA GLY A 369 -10.80 34.48 -15.10
C GLY A 369 -10.74 34.00 -16.55
N VAL A 370 -10.01 32.95 -16.79
CA VAL A 370 -9.99 32.24 -18.06
C VAL A 370 -10.80 30.95 -17.91
N ALA A 371 -11.85 30.89 -18.70
CA ALA A 371 -12.73 29.74 -18.84
C ALA A 371 -12.03 28.57 -19.54
N ASN A 372 -12.30 27.38 -19.06
CA ASN A 372 -11.84 26.11 -19.59
C ASN A 372 -12.67 25.73 -20.83
N PRO A 373 -12.09 25.32 -21.95
CA PRO A 373 -12.88 24.89 -23.11
C PRO A 373 -13.24 23.41 -22.99
N ASN A 374 -14.47 23.10 -23.28
CA ASN A 374 -15.14 21.84 -23.49
C ASN A 374 -14.27 20.79 -24.17
N VAL A 375 -14.09 19.63 -23.51
CA VAL A 375 -13.63 18.40 -24.16
C VAL A 375 -14.86 17.59 -24.57
N THR A 376 -15.10 17.57 -25.87
CA THR A 376 -16.11 16.72 -26.52
C THR A 376 -15.55 15.30 -26.62
N TYR A 377 -16.23 14.33 -26.03
CA TYR A 377 -15.91 12.91 -26.19
C TYR A 377 -16.41 12.42 -27.56
N PRO A 378 -15.58 11.73 -28.36
CA PRO A 378 -16.04 11.10 -29.58
C PRO A 378 -16.88 9.87 -29.26
N GLN A 379 -18.03 9.79 -29.91
CA GLN A 379 -18.92 8.65 -29.89
C GLN A 379 -18.28 7.42 -30.56
N THR A 380 -18.65 6.25 -30.08
CA THR A 380 -18.27 4.91 -30.52
C THR A 380 -18.48 4.74 -32.04
N PRO A 381 -17.47 4.27 -32.79
CA PRO A 381 -17.72 3.81 -34.16
C PRO A 381 -18.32 2.41 -34.13
N GLN A 382 -19.46 2.26 -34.72
CA GLN A 382 -20.05 0.98 -35.10
C GLN A 382 -19.14 0.24 -36.10
N GLY A 383 -19.04 -1.10 -35.89
CA GLY A 383 -18.38 -2.12 -36.63
C GLY A 383 -17.89 -1.82 -38.05
N GLY A 384 -16.56 -1.68 -38.16
CA GLY A 384 -15.85 -1.75 -39.42
C GLY A 384 -15.05 -3.07 -39.45
N SER A 385 -15.24 -3.87 -40.48
CA SER A 385 -14.47 -5.10 -40.70
C SER A 385 -12.99 -4.75 -40.90
N VAL A 386 -12.14 -5.11 -39.97
CA VAL A 386 -10.69 -4.90 -40.07
C VAL A 386 -10.10 -6.02 -40.92
N LYS A 387 -9.59 -5.69 -42.08
CA LYS A 387 -8.72 -6.58 -42.86
C LYS A 387 -7.36 -6.68 -42.16
N SER A 388 -7.04 -7.85 -41.63
CA SER A 388 -5.74 -8.07 -40.99
C SER A 388 -4.62 -8.06 -42.02
N ASN A 389 -3.62 -7.20 -41.85
CA ASN A 389 -2.41 -7.14 -42.65
C ASN A 389 -1.27 -8.05 -42.13
N ILE A 390 -1.59 -9.15 -41.45
CA ILE A 390 -0.57 -10.08 -40.96
C ILE A 390 -0.14 -10.95 -42.11
N LYS A 391 1.08 -10.72 -42.64
CA LYS A 391 1.66 -11.45 -43.78
C LYS A 391 1.79 -12.93 -43.44
N GLY A 392 1.28 -13.81 -44.33
CA GLY A 392 1.41 -15.27 -44.22
C GLY A 392 0.20 -15.96 -43.61
N TYR A 393 -0.86 -15.23 -43.25
CA TYR A 393 -2.14 -15.77 -42.85
C TYR A 393 -3.17 -15.36 -43.92
N ASP A 394 -3.67 -16.31 -44.68
CA ASP A 394 -4.68 -16.08 -45.72
C ASP A 394 -6.01 -15.66 -45.06
N PRO A 395 -6.54 -14.47 -45.37
CA PRO A 395 -7.81 -14.01 -44.81
C PRO A 395 -9.00 -14.90 -45.13
N ASN A 396 -8.92 -15.71 -46.16
CA ASN A 396 -9.99 -16.65 -46.58
C ASN A 396 -9.96 -17.98 -45.82
N GLN A 397 -8.85 -18.34 -45.18
CA GLN A 397 -8.76 -19.48 -44.25
C GLN A 397 -9.23 -19.11 -42.83
N TYR A 398 -9.26 -17.85 -42.52
CA TYR A 398 -9.63 -17.31 -41.21
C TYR A 398 -10.93 -16.54 -41.34
N ALA A 399 -12.04 -17.23 -41.20
CA ALA A 399 -13.43 -16.77 -41.10
C ALA A 399 -13.67 -15.35 -41.65
N GLY A 400 -14.07 -15.24 -42.90
CA GLY A 400 -14.59 -14.02 -43.47
C GLY A 400 -15.69 -13.40 -42.59
N ASN A 401 -15.74 -12.07 -42.50
CA ASN A 401 -16.76 -11.26 -41.84
C ASN A 401 -17.22 -11.80 -40.49
N VAL A 402 -16.30 -11.88 -39.50
CA VAL A 402 -16.64 -12.39 -38.19
C VAL A 402 -17.09 -11.26 -37.31
N GLN A 403 -18.35 -11.31 -36.92
CA GLN A 403 -18.85 -10.48 -35.83
C GLN A 403 -18.05 -10.80 -34.58
N ALA A 404 -17.37 -9.76 -33.99
CA ALA A 404 -16.63 -9.91 -32.76
C ALA A 404 -17.54 -10.52 -31.67
N GLY A 405 -17.00 -11.55 -30.95
CA GLY A 405 -17.78 -12.26 -29.92
C GLY A 405 -18.58 -13.49 -30.42
N SER A 406 -18.47 -13.89 -31.70
CA SER A 406 -19.04 -15.14 -32.19
C SER A 406 -18.17 -16.36 -31.83
N ARG A 407 -18.75 -17.59 -31.82
CA ARG A 407 -18.03 -18.83 -31.50
C ARG A 407 -16.74 -19.02 -32.29
N GLY A 408 -15.66 -19.43 -31.60
CA GLY A 408 -14.35 -19.72 -32.18
C GLY A 408 -13.20 -19.47 -31.22
N TYR A 409 -11.96 -19.59 -31.72
CA TYR A 409 -10.74 -19.47 -30.93
C TYR A 409 -10.05 -18.14 -31.26
N TYR A 410 -10.02 -17.24 -30.29
CA TYR A 410 -9.46 -15.90 -30.43
C TYR A 410 -8.05 -15.87 -29.86
N VAL A 411 -7.05 -15.52 -30.68
CA VAL A 411 -5.68 -15.29 -30.19
C VAL A 411 -5.59 -13.85 -29.70
N THR A 412 -5.56 -13.70 -28.38
CA THR A 412 -5.70 -12.43 -27.67
C THR A 412 -4.37 -11.89 -27.20
N ALA A 413 -4.19 -10.57 -27.30
CA ALA A 413 -3.00 -9.83 -26.85
C ALA A 413 -3.23 -9.15 -25.48
N GLY A 414 -4.48 -9.07 -25.00
CA GLY A 414 -4.79 -8.48 -23.71
C GLY A 414 -6.24 -8.65 -23.29
N VAL A 415 -6.48 -8.63 -21.96
CA VAL A 415 -7.83 -8.74 -21.35
C VAL A 415 -7.98 -7.62 -20.33
N PHE A 416 -9.11 -6.93 -20.33
CA PHE A 416 -9.32 -5.73 -19.52
C PHE A 416 -10.73 -5.68 -18.93
N GLY A 417 -10.86 -5.15 -17.73
CA GLY A 417 -12.17 -4.85 -17.11
C GLY A 417 -12.82 -3.56 -17.63
N SER A 418 -12.11 -2.79 -18.48
CA SER A 418 -12.59 -1.49 -19.00
C SER A 418 -12.31 -1.40 -20.49
N VAL A 419 -13.31 -0.95 -21.25
CA VAL A 419 -13.22 -0.70 -22.69
C VAL A 419 -12.13 0.34 -23.00
N THR A 420 -11.96 1.35 -22.15
CA THR A 420 -10.95 2.39 -22.34
C THR A 420 -9.53 1.80 -22.36
N ASN A 421 -9.23 0.84 -21.48
CA ASN A 421 -7.92 0.18 -21.44
C ASN A 421 -7.71 -0.78 -22.61
N ALA A 422 -8.74 -1.48 -23.05
CA ALA A 422 -8.72 -2.30 -24.26
C ALA A 422 -8.41 -1.43 -25.49
N ASN A 423 -9.10 -0.33 -25.67
CA ASN A 423 -8.88 0.61 -26.78
C ASN A 423 -7.48 1.25 -26.76
N LYS A 424 -6.90 1.50 -25.57
CA LYS A 424 -5.50 1.95 -25.46
C LYS A 424 -4.51 0.90 -25.96
N LEU A 425 -4.72 -0.38 -25.67
CA LEU A 425 -3.90 -1.45 -26.22
C LEU A 425 -4.09 -1.56 -27.73
N GLN A 426 -5.32 -1.55 -28.24
CA GLN A 426 -5.63 -1.58 -29.67
C GLN A 426 -4.93 -0.44 -30.42
N ALA A 427 -5.01 0.80 -29.93
CA ALA A 427 -4.34 1.96 -30.53
C ALA A 427 -2.80 1.82 -30.52
N ARG A 428 -2.23 1.22 -29.48
CA ARG A 428 -0.78 0.93 -29.42
C ARG A 428 -0.36 -0.12 -30.44
N LEU A 429 -1.12 -1.21 -30.57
CA LEU A 429 -0.89 -2.24 -31.57
C LEU A 429 -1.00 -1.70 -32.99
N SER A 430 -2.00 -0.88 -33.26
CA SER A 430 -2.16 -0.19 -34.56
C SER A 430 -0.95 0.70 -34.91
N LYS A 431 -0.39 1.44 -33.93
CA LYS A 431 0.85 2.22 -34.13
C LYS A 431 2.08 1.34 -34.44
N GLN A 432 2.06 0.08 -34.01
CA GLN A 432 3.11 -0.93 -34.30
C GLN A 432 2.83 -1.68 -35.61
N GLY A 433 1.79 -1.32 -36.34
CA GLY A 433 1.40 -1.99 -37.57
C GLY A 433 0.68 -3.34 -37.35
N VAL A 434 0.28 -3.64 -36.13
CA VAL A 434 -0.42 -4.90 -35.77
C VAL A 434 -1.93 -4.62 -35.73
N ALA A 435 -2.67 -5.21 -36.68
CA ALA A 435 -4.13 -5.13 -36.69
C ALA A 435 -4.70 -5.93 -35.51
N SER A 436 -5.66 -5.34 -34.81
CA SER A 436 -6.33 -5.97 -33.68
C SER A 436 -7.75 -5.44 -33.53
N ASP A 437 -8.62 -6.23 -32.91
CA ASP A 437 -9.99 -5.83 -32.61
C ASP A 437 -10.36 -6.16 -31.18
N VAL A 438 -11.50 -5.61 -30.68
CA VAL A 438 -11.94 -5.73 -29.31
C VAL A 438 -13.34 -6.31 -29.28
N PHE A 439 -13.57 -7.31 -28.41
CA PHE A 439 -14.93 -7.76 -28.09
C PHE A 439 -15.11 -7.84 -26.57
N GLN A 440 -16.35 -7.74 -26.11
CA GLN A 440 -16.73 -8.02 -24.74
C GLN A 440 -17.28 -9.43 -24.64
N ASP A 441 -16.75 -10.25 -23.75
CA ASP A 441 -17.26 -11.58 -23.44
C ASP A 441 -18.50 -11.47 -22.50
N PRO A 442 -19.70 -11.87 -22.95
CA PRO A 442 -20.89 -11.75 -22.13
C PRO A 442 -20.88 -12.66 -20.90
N GLY A 443 -20.02 -13.71 -20.88
CA GLY A 443 -19.92 -14.63 -19.76
C GLY A 443 -19.18 -14.06 -18.54
N ASN A 444 -18.25 -13.10 -18.77
CA ASN A 444 -17.44 -12.51 -17.68
C ASN A 444 -17.33 -10.98 -17.73
N ASN A 445 -18.01 -10.34 -18.67
CA ASN A 445 -18.00 -8.88 -18.89
C ASN A 445 -16.60 -8.25 -19.14
N MET A 446 -15.59 -9.06 -19.48
CA MET A 446 -14.24 -8.58 -19.79
C MET A 446 -14.10 -8.24 -21.27
N TYR A 447 -13.23 -7.27 -21.55
CA TYR A 447 -12.88 -6.82 -22.90
C TYR A 447 -11.61 -7.51 -23.36
N TYR A 448 -11.68 -8.23 -24.48
CA TYR A 448 -10.58 -8.98 -25.08
C TYR A 448 -10.08 -8.27 -26.32
N VAL A 449 -8.77 -7.94 -26.34
CA VAL A 449 -8.08 -7.41 -27.52
C VAL A 449 -7.45 -8.58 -28.25
N PHE A 450 -7.94 -8.93 -29.42
CA PHE A 450 -7.47 -10.09 -30.18
C PHE A 450 -6.86 -9.68 -31.52
N LEU A 451 -5.97 -10.49 -32.03
CA LEU A 451 -5.27 -10.28 -33.30
C LEU A 451 -5.98 -11.02 -34.43
N LEU A 452 -6.31 -12.29 -34.22
CA LEU A 452 -7.04 -13.12 -35.17
C LEU A 452 -7.97 -14.11 -34.46
N LYS A 453 -9.00 -14.54 -35.17
CA LYS A 453 -9.92 -15.60 -34.79
C LYS A 453 -9.76 -16.81 -35.69
N PHE A 454 -9.84 -17.98 -35.12
CA PHE A 454 -9.72 -19.28 -35.79
C PHE A 454 -10.95 -20.13 -35.55
N SER A 455 -11.28 -20.98 -36.53
CA SER A 455 -12.38 -21.94 -36.42
C SER A 455 -11.98 -23.21 -35.65
N ASN A 456 -10.69 -23.52 -35.55
CA ASN A 456 -10.17 -24.66 -34.81
C ASN A 456 -9.04 -24.27 -33.87
N TYR A 457 -8.85 -25.06 -32.82
CA TYR A 457 -7.88 -24.83 -31.77
C TYR A 457 -6.42 -24.95 -32.24
N GLU A 458 -6.12 -25.94 -33.11
CA GLU A 458 -4.75 -26.22 -33.55
C GLU A 458 -4.16 -25.04 -34.34
N SER A 459 -4.94 -24.43 -35.23
CA SER A 459 -4.52 -23.25 -35.97
C SER A 459 -4.32 -22.04 -35.05
N ALA A 460 -5.19 -21.86 -34.05
CA ALA A 460 -5.01 -20.81 -33.04
C ALA A 460 -3.74 -21.05 -32.20
N LYS A 461 -3.46 -22.29 -31.86
CA LYS A 461 -2.28 -22.71 -31.10
C LYS A 461 -0.99 -22.48 -31.88
N GLN A 462 -0.98 -22.82 -33.16
CA GLN A 462 0.14 -22.56 -34.04
C GLN A 462 0.45 -21.07 -34.19
N ALA A 463 -0.60 -20.25 -34.39
CA ALA A 463 -0.46 -18.79 -34.46
C ALA A 463 0.01 -18.19 -33.13
N GLN A 464 -0.48 -18.67 -32.00
CA GLN A 464 -0.01 -18.27 -30.67
C GLN A 464 1.48 -18.60 -30.48
N THR A 465 1.87 -19.85 -30.77
CA THR A 465 3.24 -20.34 -30.51
C THR A 465 4.27 -19.68 -31.42
N SER A 466 3.93 -19.46 -32.70
CA SER A 466 4.80 -18.79 -33.66
C SER A 466 4.83 -17.26 -33.50
N GLY A 467 4.01 -16.66 -32.63
CA GLY A 467 3.86 -15.21 -32.55
C GLY A 467 3.44 -14.61 -33.89
N PHE A 468 2.56 -15.29 -34.64
CA PHE A 468 2.22 -14.94 -36.01
C PHE A 468 3.41 -14.86 -36.93
N ASN A 469 4.24 -15.93 -36.94
CA ASN A 469 5.51 -16.01 -37.69
C ASN A 469 6.50 -14.90 -37.28
N GLY A 470 6.58 -14.59 -35.97
CA GLY A 470 7.49 -13.58 -35.45
C GLY A 470 7.02 -12.13 -35.63
N GLN A 471 5.80 -11.89 -36.13
CA GLN A 471 5.28 -10.54 -36.34
C GLN A 471 4.77 -9.89 -35.03
N TYR A 472 4.56 -10.70 -34.00
CA TYR A 472 4.15 -10.20 -32.67
C TYR A 472 5.01 -10.82 -31.57
N GLY A 473 5.78 -9.99 -30.88
CA GLY A 473 6.70 -10.41 -29.82
C GLY A 473 6.11 -10.38 -28.39
N GLY A 474 4.83 -10.02 -28.23
CA GLY A 474 4.17 -9.97 -26.95
C GLY A 474 3.56 -11.31 -26.54
N LYS A 475 3.13 -11.41 -25.26
CA LYS A 475 2.37 -12.59 -24.78
C LYS A 475 1.03 -12.70 -25.49
N LEU A 476 0.67 -13.92 -25.90
CA LEU A 476 -0.60 -14.24 -26.54
C LEU A 476 -1.33 -15.35 -25.77
N TRP A 477 -2.66 -15.27 -25.74
CA TRP A 477 -3.53 -16.29 -25.16
C TRP A 477 -4.61 -16.71 -26.16
N ILE A 478 -5.16 -17.89 -25.98
CA ILE A 478 -6.31 -18.33 -26.75
C ILE A 478 -7.55 -18.25 -25.88
N LYS A 479 -8.55 -17.48 -26.32
CA LYS A 479 -9.89 -17.44 -25.74
C LYS A 479 -10.83 -18.21 -26.64
N ALA A 480 -11.49 -19.23 -26.14
CA ALA A 480 -12.59 -19.92 -26.79
C ALA A 480 -13.93 -19.26 -26.41
N LEU A 481 -14.81 -19.10 -27.40
CA LEU A 481 -16.21 -18.66 -27.24
C LEU A 481 -17.14 -19.65 -27.89
#